data_ff9582352b1efadda3d93242edf1ab92
#
_entry.id   ff9582352b1efadda3d93242edf1ab92
#
_cell.length_a   1.000
_cell.length_b   1.000
_cell.length_c   1.000
_cell.angle_alpha   90.00
_cell.angle_beta   90.00
_cell.angle_gamma   90.00
#
_symmetry.space_group_name_H-M   'P 1'
#
loop_
_entity.id
_entity.type
_entity.pdbx_description
1 polymer ?
#
loop_
_entity_poly.entity_id
_entity_poly.type
_entity_poly.pdbx_seq_one_letter_code
_entity_poly.pdbx_strand_id
1 'polypeptide(L)'
;ILAAMSSFRNLFLATFLLAVSSIGGSAQKMRLDYKVEANIIAGGGEYTPFYLMNNRGGTVSFTPNTGYLRAAVMKDIDTTRRFSYGFGLDAMASYNDDVPAYIQQAYASLRFLALGLTVGSQEEYSLLWDKALSSGGWVWSGNSRPIPQVRIGIPEFVNFPWTHGTVQVKGEIAYGRFVDDKYQRHTHGAKENYTTGLLYHRKNLLLRFGKTNKRFYGIVGIDMAAQFGGKTYKGNKLVLDFPSDIKQYF
;
A
#
# COMPACT_ATOMS: atom_id res chain seq x y z
N ILE A 1 -29.82 18.74 1.79
CA ILE A 1 -28.38 18.51 1.57
C ILE A 1 -28.08 17.00 1.62
N LEU A 2 -28.48 16.26 2.66
CA LEU A 2 -28.26 14.80 2.80
C LEU A 2 -28.92 13.97 1.67
N ALA A 3 -30.11 14.33 1.20
CA ALA A 3 -30.78 13.65 0.08
C ALA A 3 -30.06 13.87 -1.25
N ALA A 4 -29.49 15.06 -1.49
CA ALA A 4 -28.70 15.34 -2.69
C ALA A 4 -27.38 14.57 -2.72
N MET A 5 -26.73 14.39 -1.57
CA MET A 5 -25.50 13.59 -1.46
C MET A 5 -25.75 12.10 -1.71
N SER A 6 -26.90 11.56 -1.28
CA SER A 6 -27.25 10.15 -1.56
C SER A 6 -27.55 9.91 -3.03
N SER A 7 -28.21 10.86 -3.72
CA SER A 7 -28.45 10.81 -5.17
C SER A 7 -27.15 10.86 -5.98
N PHE A 8 -26.22 11.74 -5.59
CA PHE A 8 -24.90 11.84 -6.25
C PHE A 8 -24.08 10.55 -6.08
N ARG A 9 -24.08 9.97 -4.90
CA ARG A 9 -23.40 8.70 -4.62
C ARG A 9 -23.98 7.56 -5.45
N ASN A 10 -25.30 7.46 -5.56
CA ASN A 10 -25.97 6.41 -6.31
C ASN A 10 -25.79 6.61 -7.83
N LEU A 11 -25.78 7.85 -8.31
CA LEU A 11 -25.49 8.17 -9.69
C LEU A 11 -24.04 7.86 -10.07
N PHE A 12 -23.09 8.15 -9.17
CA PHE A 12 -21.66 7.82 -9.37
C PHE A 12 -21.42 6.30 -9.40
N LEU A 13 -22.07 5.55 -8.51
CA LEU A 13 -22.03 4.09 -8.50
C LEU A 13 -22.68 3.49 -9.76
N ALA A 14 -23.81 4.03 -10.20
CA ALA A 14 -24.51 3.56 -11.40
C ALA A 14 -23.72 3.88 -12.69
N THR A 15 -23.12 5.08 -12.81
CA THR A 15 -22.24 5.43 -13.93
C THR A 15 -20.94 4.64 -13.93
N PHE A 16 -20.37 4.35 -12.77
CA PHE A 16 -19.19 3.48 -12.67
C PHE A 16 -19.51 2.04 -13.08
N LEU A 17 -20.63 1.48 -12.63
CA LEU A 17 -21.11 0.16 -13.03
C LEU A 17 -21.46 0.06 -14.52
N LEU A 18 -22.09 1.10 -15.10
CA LEU A 18 -22.38 1.20 -16.53
C LEU A 18 -21.11 1.37 -17.38
N ALA A 19 -20.12 2.14 -16.92
CA ALA A 19 -18.84 2.27 -17.58
C ALA A 19 -18.04 0.95 -17.59
N VAL A 20 -18.14 0.15 -16.54
CA VAL A 20 -17.54 -1.20 -16.48
C VAL A 20 -18.26 -2.20 -17.39
N SER A 21 -19.58 -2.06 -17.56
CA SER A 21 -20.37 -2.97 -18.42
C SER A 21 -20.30 -2.64 -19.93
N SER A 22 -19.94 -1.39 -20.30
CA SER A 22 -19.84 -0.95 -21.70
C SER A 22 -18.46 -1.19 -22.33
N ILE A 23 -17.48 -1.69 -21.58
CA ILE A 23 -16.20 -2.13 -22.15
C ILE A 23 -16.43 -3.51 -22.78
N GLY A 24 -17.11 -3.54 -23.92
CA GLY A 24 -17.16 -4.66 -24.85
C GLY A 24 -15.76 -4.89 -25.43
N GLY A 25 -14.87 -5.40 -24.61
CA GLY A 25 -13.52 -5.75 -24.98
C GLY A 25 -13.39 -7.25 -25.07
N SER A 26 -12.62 -7.72 -26.00
CA SER A 26 -12.12 -9.09 -26.10
C SER A 26 -11.92 -9.66 -24.69
N ALA A 27 -12.59 -10.76 -24.36
CA ALA A 27 -12.54 -11.37 -23.03
C ALA A 27 -11.07 -11.51 -22.61
N GLN A 28 -10.66 -10.68 -21.66
CA GLN A 28 -9.31 -10.77 -21.11
C GLN A 28 -9.25 -12.13 -20.43
N LYS A 29 -8.38 -13.02 -20.90
CA LYS A 29 -8.14 -14.30 -20.24
C LYS A 29 -7.77 -13.99 -18.79
N MET A 30 -8.68 -14.26 -17.87
CA MET A 30 -8.52 -13.93 -16.45
C MET A 30 -7.56 -14.93 -15.84
N ARG A 31 -6.30 -14.52 -15.75
CA ARG A 31 -5.28 -15.27 -15.00
C ARG A 31 -5.34 -14.81 -13.55
N LEU A 32 -5.74 -15.70 -12.68
CA LEU A 32 -5.74 -15.47 -11.24
C LEU A 32 -4.55 -16.21 -10.63
N ASP A 33 -3.86 -15.51 -9.75
CA ASP A 33 -2.80 -16.07 -8.93
C ASP A 33 -3.35 -16.31 -7.52
N TYR A 34 -3.11 -17.51 -6.99
CA TYR A 34 -3.56 -17.92 -5.66
C TYR A 34 -2.36 -18.15 -4.79
N LYS A 35 -2.44 -17.70 -3.54
CA LYS A 35 -1.42 -17.93 -2.52
C LYS A 35 -2.08 -18.52 -1.29
N VAL A 36 -1.51 -19.62 -0.79
CA VAL A 36 -1.80 -20.15 0.54
C VAL A 36 -0.47 -20.30 1.27
N GLU A 37 -0.37 -19.75 2.46
CA GLU A 37 0.84 -19.77 3.27
C GLU A 37 0.48 -20.12 4.72
N ALA A 38 1.21 -21.05 5.30
CA ALA A 38 1.19 -21.35 6.73
C ALA A 38 2.58 -21.09 7.31
N ASN A 39 2.63 -20.43 8.44
CA ASN A 39 3.88 -20.15 9.15
C ASN A 39 3.70 -20.45 10.63
N ILE A 40 4.72 -21.04 11.23
CA ILE A 40 4.80 -21.28 12.66
C ILE A 40 6.20 -20.85 13.11
N ILE A 41 6.25 -20.03 14.14
CA ILE A 41 7.47 -19.56 14.76
C ILE A 41 7.42 -20.02 16.22
N ALA A 42 8.39 -20.83 16.61
CA ALA A 42 8.60 -21.28 17.98
C ALA A 42 9.99 -20.81 18.45
N GLY A 43 10.06 -20.26 19.64
CA GLY A 43 11.31 -19.76 20.19
C GLY A 43 11.20 -19.49 21.68
N GLY A 44 12.35 -19.45 22.35
CA GLY A 44 12.47 -19.00 23.75
C GLY A 44 12.81 -17.50 23.77
N GLY A 45 12.36 -16.81 24.84
CA GLY A 45 12.64 -15.41 25.06
C GLY A 45 11.37 -14.57 25.13
N GLU A 46 11.53 -13.28 25.36
CA GLU A 46 10.43 -12.32 25.54
C GLU A 46 9.83 -11.89 24.18
N TYR A 47 10.66 -11.84 23.14
CA TYR A 47 10.27 -11.36 21.82
C TYR A 47 10.69 -12.31 20.70
N THR A 48 9.92 -12.30 19.62
CA THR A 48 10.32 -12.96 18.36
C THR A 48 11.61 -12.35 17.83
N PRO A 49 12.63 -13.14 17.45
CA PRO A 49 13.87 -12.62 16.88
C PRO A 49 13.61 -11.73 15.64
N PHE A 50 14.28 -10.58 15.60
CA PHE A 50 14.08 -9.56 14.56
C PHE A 50 14.21 -10.11 13.13
N TYR A 51 15.16 -10.98 12.85
CA TYR A 51 15.38 -11.56 11.52
C TYR A 51 14.21 -12.42 11.01
N LEU A 52 13.36 -12.93 11.92
CA LEU A 52 12.14 -13.67 11.55
C LEU A 52 10.97 -12.75 11.18
N MET A 53 10.98 -11.51 11.69
CA MET A 53 9.93 -10.52 11.46
C MET A 53 10.28 -9.56 10.33
N ASN A 54 11.58 -9.36 10.09
CA ASN A 54 12.05 -8.33 9.15
C ASN A 54 11.58 -8.59 7.72
N ASN A 55 11.08 -7.54 7.08
CA ASN A 55 10.61 -7.54 5.69
C ASN A 55 9.47 -8.54 5.40
N ARG A 56 8.62 -8.75 6.39
CA ARG A 56 7.45 -9.64 6.31
C ARG A 56 6.11 -8.89 6.15
N GLY A 57 6.12 -7.57 5.90
CA GLY A 57 4.90 -6.79 5.72
C GLY A 57 4.01 -6.72 6.96
N GLY A 58 4.58 -6.87 8.16
CA GLY A 58 3.84 -6.88 9.42
C GLY A 58 2.99 -8.13 9.65
N THR A 59 3.32 -9.25 8.99
CA THR A 59 2.58 -10.52 9.13
C THR A 59 3.06 -11.38 10.30
N VAL A 60 4.23 -11.11 10.83
CA VAL A 60 4.80 -11.84 11.98
C VAL A 60 4.73 -10.97 13.23
N SER A 61 4.15 -11.51 14.30
CA SER A 61 4.00 -10.84 15.58
C SER A 61 5.34 -10.72 16.33
N PHE A 62 5.43 -9.69 17.17
CA PHE A 62 6.50 -9.56 18.18
C PHE A 62 6.43 -10.63 19.26
N THR A 63 5.24 -11.17 19.52
CA THR A 63 5.03 -12.21 20.53
C THR A 63 5.67 -13.51 20.06
N PRO A 64 6.50 -14.17 20.87
CA PRO A 64 7.08 -15.47 20.52
C PRO A 64 6.02 -16.57 20.49
N ASN A 65 6.33 -17.69 19.85
CA ASN A 65 5.44 -18.84 19.70
C ASN A 65 4.13 -18.47 18.99
N THR A 66 4.25 -17.84 17.86
CA THR A 66 3.15 -17.38 17.01
C THR A 66 3.04 -18.20 15.72
N GLY A 67 1.90 -18.12 15.08
CA GLY A 67 1.69 -18.72 13.77
C GLY A 67 0.58 -18.03 13.00
N TYR A 68 0.55 -18.20 11.68
CA TYR A 68 -0.52 -17.69 10.85
C TYR A 68 -0.85 -18.59 9.66
N LEU A 69 -2.08 -18.46 9.21
CA LEU A 69 -2.55 -18.92 7.91
C LEU A 69 -2.88 -17.70 7.07
N ARG A 70 -2.45 -17.70 5.83
CA ARG A 70 -2.68 -16.63 4.87
C ARG A 70 -3.25 -17.22 3.58
N ALA A 71 -4.30 -16.61 3.04
CA ALA A 71 -4.90 -17.00 1.78
C ALA A 71 -5.15 -15.76 0.94
N ALA A 72 -4.70 -15.78 -0.31
CA ALA A 72 -4.87 -14.66 -1.22
C ALA A 72 -5.29 -15.10 -2.62
N VAL A 73 -6.06 -14.23 -3.27
CA VAL A 73 -6.38 -14.28 -4.69
C VAL A 73 -6.03 -12.93 -5.30
N MET A 74 -5.28 -12.95 -6.38
CA MET A 74 -4.80 -11.73 -7.03
C MET A 74 -4.94 -11.84 -8.55
N LYS A 75 -5.12 -10.70 -9.18
CA LYS A 75 -5.03 -10.53 -10.61
C LYS A 75 -4.11 -9.35 -10.88
N ASP A 76 -3.01 -9.62 -11.54
CA ASP A 76 -2.07 -8.59 -11.92
C ASP A 76 -2.56 -7.75 -13.10
N ILE A 77 -2.03 -6.53 -13.18
CA ILE A 77 -2.20 -5.65 -14.32
C ILE A 77 -1.40 -6.19 -15.51
N ASP A 78 -2.06 -6.31 -16.66
CA ASP A 78 -1.41 -6.63 -17.94
C ASP A 78 -0.78 -5.36 -18.53
N THR A 79 0.53 -5.26 -18.44
CA THR A 79 1.29 -4.09 -18.93
C THR A 79 1.40 -4.02 -20.45
N THR A 80 1.05 -5.06 -21.17
CA THR A 80 1.09 -5.10 -22.65
C THR A 80 -0.11 -4.44 -23.29
N ARG A 81 -1.21 -4.26 -22.53
CA ARG A 81 -2.46 -3.68 -23.02
C ARG A 81 -2.53 -2.18 -22.74
N ARG A 82 -3.24 -1.46 -23.59
CA ARG A 82 -3.53 -0.03 -23.36
C ARG A 82 -4.41 0.21 -22.14
N PHE A 83 -5.40 -0.66 -21.93
CA PHE A 83 -6.25 -0.68 -20.74
C PHE A 83 -6.13 -2.04 -20.05
N SER A 84 -5.92 -2.01 -18.75
CA SER A 84 -5.87 -3.21 -17.91
C SER A 84 -6.38 -2.92 -16.52
N TYR A 85 -6.85 -3.95 -15.83
CA TYR A 85 -7.25 -3.89 -14.43
C TYR A 85 -6.63 -5.03 -13.64
N GLY A 86 -6.40 -4.77 -12.38
CA GLY A 86 -5.93 -5.74 -11.40
C GLY A 86 -6.69 -5.61 -10.10
N PHE A 87 -6.63 -6.61 -9.27
CA PHE A 87 -7.18 -6.60 -7.91
C PHE A 87 -6.49 -7.63 -7.04
N GLY A 88 -6.62 -7.48 -5.75
CA GLY A 88 -6.15 -8.47 -4.79
C GLY A 88 -6.99 -8.46 -3.53
N LEU A 89 -7.22 -9.66 -3.01
CA LEU A 89 -7.76 -9.90 -1.68
C LEU A 89 -6.86 -10.91 -0.99
N ASP A 90 -6.41 -10.56 0.22
CA ASP A 90 -5.44 -11.31 0.99
C ASP A 90 -5.84 -11.26 2.46
N ALA A 91 -6.22 -12.39 3.01
CA ALA A 91 -6.71 -12.54 4.37
C ALA A 91 -5.76 -13.36 5.22
N MET A 92 -5.65 -13.00 6.49
CA MET A 92 -4.82 -13.66 7.48
C MET A 92 -5.63 -14.05 8.71
N ALA A 93 -5.29 -15.22 9.25
CA ALA A 93 -5.69 -15.66 10.59
C ALA A 93 -4.43 -15.98 11.37
N SER A 94 -4.29 -15.42 12.57
CA SER A 94 -3.08 -15.50 13.39
C SER A 94 -3.40 -16.16 14.74
N TYR A 95 -2.44 -16.92 15.23
CA TYR A 95 -2.43 -17.48 16.58
C TYR A 95 -1.39 -16.75 17.41
N ASN A 96 -1.75 -16.42 18.65
CA ASN A 96 -0.91 -15.69 19.59
C ASN A 96 -0.41 -14.33 19.06
N ASP A 97 -1.31 -13.59 18.42
CA ASP A 97 -1.12 -12.21 17.95
C ASP A 97 -2.24 -11.34 18.54
N ASP A 98 -1.99 -10.05 18.71
CA ASP A 98 -2.97 -9.07 19.21
C ASP A 98 -4.22 -8.97 18.31
N VAL A 99 -4.07 -9.30 17.04
CA VAL A 99 -5.16 -9.32 16.06
C VAL A 99 -5.31 -10.70 15.44
N PRO A 100 -6.30 -11.50 15.88
CA PRO A 100 -6.40 -12.90 15.47
C PRO A 100 -6.81 -13.10 13.99
N ALA A 101 -7.44 -12.11 13.35
CA ALA A 101 -7.77 -12.17 11.93
C ALA A 101 -7.87 -10.76 11.34
N TYR A 102 -7.34 -10.57 10.12
CA TYR A 102 -7.39 -9.31 9.40
C TYR A 102 -7.20 -9.48 7.89
N ILE A 103 -7.55 -8.43 7.17
CA ILE A 103 -7.27 -8.34 5.74
C ILE A 103 -5.90 -7.67 5.58
N GLN A 104 -4.93 -8.40 5.06
CA GLN A 104 -3.59 -7.91 4.77
C GLN A 104 -3.59 -7.01 3.53
N GLN A 105 -4.29 -7.43 2.48
CA GLN A 105 -4.45 -6.64 1.27
C GLN A 105 -5.88 -6.70 0.77
N ALA A 106 -6.41 -5.55 0.36
CA ALA A 106 -7.64 -5.43 -0.41
C ALA A 106 -7.53 -4.23 -1.31
N TYR A 107 -7.33 -4.43 -2.61
CA TYR A 107 -7.12 -3.35 -3.55
C TYR A 107 -7.73 -3.62 -4.92
N ALA A 108 -7.97 -2.54 -5.65
CA ALA A 108 -8.29 -2.55 -7.07
C ALA A 108 -7.36 -1.57 -7.80
N SER A 109 -6.89 -1.98 -8.97
CA SER A 109 -5.98 -1.20 -9.79
C SER A 109 -6.51 -1.09 -11.21
N LEU A 110 -6.36 0.09 -11.79
CA LEU A 110 -6.67 0.38 -13.19
C LEU A 110 -5.43 0.95 -13.86
N ARG A 111 -5.21 0.59 -15.12
CA ARG A 111 -4.14 1.14 -15.93
C ARG A 111 -4.69 1.55 -17.28
N PHE A 112 -4.35 2.76 -17.70
CA PHE A 112 -4.59 3.24 -19.04
C PHE A 112 -3.31 3.83 -19.61
N LEU A 113 -2.76 3.18 -20.63
CA LEU A 113 -1.43 3.49 -21.19
C LEU A 113 -0.35 3.44 -20.10
N ALA A 114 0.26 4.58 -19.80
CA ALA A 114 1.28 4.73 -18.78
C ALA A 114 0.71 5.06 -17.40
N LEU A 115 -0.55 5.54 -17.34
CA LEU A 115 -1.16 5.98 -16.09
C LEU A 115 -1.78 4.82 -15.34
N GLY A 116 -1.50 4.75 -14.04
CA GLY A 116 -2.07 3.81 -13.08
C GLY A 116 -2.86 4.52 -11.99
N LEU A 117 -3.94 3.90 -11.56
CA LEU A 117 -4.72 4.26 -10.38
C LEU A 117 -4.89 2.99 -9.53
N THR A 118 -4.51 3.05 -8.26
CA THR A 118 -4.76 1.97 -7.30
C THR A 118 -5.49 2.51 -6.10
N VAL A 119 -6.51 1.80 -5.65
CA VAL A 119 -7.30 2.13 -4.46
C VAL A 119 -7.34 0.93 -3.54
N GLY A 120 -7.05 1.15 -2.26
CA GLY A 120 -7.06 0.11 -1.23
C GLY A 120 -5.71 -0.12 -0.60
N SER A 121 -5.59 -1.23 0.12
CA SER A 121 -4.36 -1.65 0.82
C SER A 121 -3.61 -2.65 -0.04
N GLN A 122 -2.43 -2.32 -0.49
CA GLN A 122 -1.54 -3.20 -1.27
C GLN A 122 -0.15 -3.20 -0.66
N GLU A 123 0.48 -4.38 -0.55
CA GLU A 123 1.87 -4.48 -0.14
C GLU A 123 2.77 -3.73 -1.12
N GLU A 124 3.57 -2.84 -0.59
CA GLU A 124 4.53 -2.04 -1.34
C GLU A 124 5.94 -2.26 -0.83
N TYR A 125 6.87 -2.09 -1.72
CA TYR A 125 8.29 -2.11 -1.38
C TYR A 125 8.91 -0.78 -1.79
N SER A 126 9.93 -0.34 -1.06
CA SER A 126 10.69 0.85 -1.45
C SER A 126 11.24 0.68 -2.87
N LEU A 127 11.17 1.74 -3.66
CA LEU A 127 11.42 1.71 -5.10
C LEU A 127 12.83 1.28 -5.51
N LEU A 128 13.81 1.50 -4.63
CA LEU A 128 15.22 1.15 -4.85
C LEU A 128 15.67 0.01 -3.92
N TRP A 129 14.72 -0.74 -3.41
CA TRP A 129 14.99 -1.81 -2.49
C TRP A 129 15.09 -3.17 -3.19
N ASP A 130 16.19 -3.84 -2.99
CA ASP A 130 16.38 -5.24 -3.36
C ASP A 130 16.00 -6.13 -2.19
N LYS A 131 15.00 -6.99 -2.38
CA LYS A 131 14.48 -7.87 -1.33
C LYS A 131 15.51 -8.85 -0.76
N ALA A 132 16.51 -9.21 -1.55
CA ALA A 132 17.54 -10.17 -1.16
C ALA A 132 18.74 -9.50 -0.46
N LEU A 133 19.01 -8.23 -0.76
CA LEU A 133 20.23 -7.54 -0.35
C LEU A 133 20.00 -6.43 0.67
N SER A 134 18.78 -5.92 0.80
CA SER A 134 18.47 -4.79 1.68
C SER A 134 17.73 -5.22 2.95
N SER A 135 18.06 -4.59 4.07
CA SER A 135 17.35 -4.75 5.35
C SER A 135 16.04 -3.97 5.42
N GLY A 136 15.71 -3.17 4.42
CA GLY A 136 14.49 -2.37 4.34
C GLY A 136 14.71 -0.99 3.73
N GLY A 137 13.63 -0.26 3.50
CA GLY A 137 13.64 1.10 2.97
C GLY A 137 13.64 2.15 4.08
N TRP A 138 14.15 3.35 3.77
CA TRP A 138 14.18 4.48 4.71
C TRP A 138 12.82 5.18 4.85
N VAL A 139 12.06 5.23 3.77
CA VAL A 139 10.76 5.92 3.72
C VAL A 139 9.62 4.98 4.08
N TRP A 140 9.72 3.72 3.66
CA TRP A 140 8.71 2.70 3.90
C TRP A 140 9.35 1.46 4.52
N SER A 141 8.87 1.08 5.69
CA SER A 141 9.34 -0.12 6.37
C SER A 141 8.75 -1.38 5.74
N GLY A 142 9.57 -2.37 5.47
CA GLY A 142 9.13 -3.71 5.08
C GLY A 142 8.36 -4.48 6.17
N ASN A 143 8.24 -3.92 7.37
CA ASN A 143 7.51 -4.49 8.51
C ASN A 143 6.14 -3.85 8.71
N SER A 144 5.78 -2.83 7.93
CA SER A 144 4.48 -2.18 8.04
C SER A 144 3.41 -2.98 7.31
N ARG A 145 2.24 -3.10 7.92
CA ARG A 145 1.03 -3.55 7.22
C ARG A 145 0.66 -2.50 6.15
N PRO A 146 0.09 -2.94 5.01
CA PRO A 146 -0.33 -2.02 3.97
C PRO A 146 -1.36 -1.00 4.45
N ILE A 147 -1.16 0.25 4.08
CA ILE A 147 -2.08 1.34 4.40
C ILE A 147 -3.16 1.43 3.31
N PRO A 148 -4.46 1.55 3.67
CA PRO A 148 -5.49 1.93 2.72
C PRO A 148 -5.18 3.31 2.12
N GLN A 149 -5.04 3.36 0.80
CA GLN A 149 -4.65 4.57 0.09
C GLN A 149 -5.22 4.64 -1.32
N VAL A 150 -5.23 5.84 -1.87
CA VAL A 150 -5.42 6.10 -3.29
C VAL A 150 -4.07 6.49 -3.86
N ARG A 151 -3.61 5.80 -4.89
CA ARG A 151 -2.33 6.02 -5.56
C ARG A 151 -2.57 6.26 -7.04
N ILE A 152 -1.98 7.31 -7.58
CA ILE A 152 -2.06 7.68 -9.00
C ILE A 152 -0.67 8.06 -9.52
N GLY A 153 -0.37 7.67 -10.75
CA GLY A 153 0.89 8.03 -11.39
C GLY A 153 1.29 7.12 -12.53
N ILE A 154 2.57 6.98 -12.72
CA ILE A 154 3.21 6.14 -13.73
C ILE A 154 3.93 5.02 -12.96
N PRO A 155 3.28 3.86 -12.72
CA PRO A 155 3.81 2.80 -11.85
C PRO A 155 4.99 2.03 -12.47
N GLU A 156 5.19 2.12 -13.78
CA GLU A 156 6.26 1.46 -14.50
C GLU A 156 7.13 2.47 -15.24
N PHE A 157 8.40 2.14 -15.46
CA PHE A 157 9.27 3.01 -16.25
C PHE A 157 8.78 3.13 -17.69
N VAL A 158 8.43 4.35 -18.09
CA VAL A 158 8.05 4.68 -19.46
C VAL A 158 9.08 5.59 -20.11
N ASN A 159 9.26 5.44 -21.42
CA ASN A 159 10.18 6.28 -22.17
C ASN A 159 9.72 7.73 -22.14
N PHE A 160 10.60 8.64 -21.77
CA PHE A 160 10.35 10.05 -21.92
C PHE A 160 10.34 10.40 -23.42
N PRO A 161 9.36 11.19 -23.91
CA PRO A 161 9.28 11.56 -25.32
C PRO A 161 10.61 12.08 -25.86
N TRP A 162 10.87 11.82 -27.13
CA TRP A 162 12.06 12.25 -27.90
C TRP A 162 13.42 11.71 -27.44
N THR A 163 13.51 10.95 -26.36
CA THR A 163 14.79 10.45 -25.84
C THR A 163 15.20 9.09 -26.42
N HIS A 164 14.40 8.51 -27.30
CA HIS A 164 14.62 7.18 -27.89
C HIS A 164 14.92 6.08 -26.87
N GLY A 165 14.29 6.21 -25.66
CA GLY A 165 14.46 5.24 -24.57
C GLY A 165 15.74 5.40 -23.76
N THR A 166 16.50 6.48 -23.95
CA THR A 166 17.68 6.77 -23.10
C THR A 166 17.31 7.43 -21.78
N VAL A 167 16.14 8.07 -21.68
CA VAL A 167 15.58 8.58 -20.44
C VAL A 167 14.21 7.97 -20.23
N GLN A 168 13.98 7.42 -19.06
CA GLN A 168 12.70 6.86 -18.65
C GLN A 168 12.27 7.46 -17.32
N VAL A 169 10.96 7.58 -17.13
CA VAL A 169 10.35 8.13 -15.92
C VAL A 169 9.38 7.14 -15.31
N LYS A 170 9.37 7.10 -13.99
CA LYS A 170 8.40 6.42 -13.13
C LYS A 170 8.10 7.33 -11.96
N GLY A 171 6.84 7.38 -11.49
CA GLY A 171 6.51 8.18 -10.31
C GLY A 171 5.03 8.13 -9.98
N GLU A 172 4.72 8.24 -8.69
CA GLU A 172 3.38 8.14 -8.16
C GLU A 172 3.18 9.10 -6.99
N ILE A 173 1.95 9.51 -6.80
CA ILE A 173 1.47 10.23 -5.61
C ILE A 173 0.44 9.35 -4.93
N ALA A 174 0.53 9.23 -3.61
CA ALA A 174 -0.38 8.45 -2.79
C ALA A 174 -0.91 9.27 -1.61
N TYR A 175 -2.17 9.02 -1.28
CA TYR A 175 -2.82 9.50 -0.07
C TYR A 175 -3.54 8.36 0.61
N GLY A 176 -3.34 8.24 1.91
CA GLY A 176 -3.91 7.17 2.70
C GLY A 176 -4.20 7.58 4.14
N ARG A 177 -4.66 6.61 4.91
CA ARG A 177 -4.94 6.76 6.33
C ARG A 177 -4.43 5.53 7.07
N PHE A 178 -3.78 5.76 8.19
CA PHE A 178 -3.43 4.68 9.12
C PHE A 178 -4.68 4.08 9.76
N VAL A 179 -4.67 2.78 9.95
CA VAL A 179 -5.80 2.01 10.51
C VAL A 179 -5.46 1.33 11.82
N ASP A 180 -4.43 1.81 12.50
CA ASP A 180 -3.88 1.30 13.74
C ASP A 180 -4.46 1.95 15.01
N ASP A 181 -5.51 2.76 14.90
CA ASP A 181 -6.14 3.50 15.99
C ASP A 181 -6.47 2.61 17.22
N LYS A 182 -6.94 1.38 16.99
CA LYS A 182 -7.25 0.42 18.07
C LYS A 182 -5.99 -0.06 18.79
N TYR A 183 -4.95 -0.38 18.00
CA TYR A 183 -3.66 -0.80 18.52
C TYR A 183 -3.02 0.30 19.35
N GLN A 184 -2.98 1.53 18.85
CA GLN A 184 -2.45 2.69 19.56
C GLN A 184 -3.13 2.90 20.92
N ARG A 185 -4.48 2.83 20.96
CA ARG A 185 -5.23 2.95 22.21
C ARG A 185 -4.95 1.80 23.18
N HIS A 186 -4.86 0.58 22.68
CA HIS A 186 -4.65 -0.59 23.53
C HIS A 186 -3.25 -0.59 24.15
N THR A 187 -2.23 -0.28 23.35
CA THR A 187 -0.82 -0.36 23.75
C THR A 187 -0.40 0.81 24.66
N HIS A 188 -0.89 2.02 24.36
CA HIS A 188 -0.42 3.27 25.02
C HIS A 188 -1.49 3.91 25.90
N GLY A 189 -2.75 3.51 25.79
CA GLY A 189 -3.96 4.24 26.14
C GLY A 189 -4.09 4.88 27.52
N ALA A 190 -3.55 4.30 28.59
CA ALA A 190 -3.76 4.84 29.93
C ALA A 190 -2.59 5.67 30.46
N LYS A 191 -1.37 5.39 30.02
CA LYS A 191 -0.14 5.93 30.63
C LYS A 191 0.64 6.86 29.70
N GLU A 192 0.53 6.68 28.39
CA GLU A 192 1.33 7.38 27.40
C GLU A 192 0.47 8.20 26.44
N ASN A 193 1.11 9.07 25.69
CA ASN A 193 0.45 9.78 24.61
C ASN A 193 0.35 8.86 23.40
N TYR A 194 -0.81 8.82 22.76
CA TYR A 194 -1.02 8.12 21.51
C TYR A 194 -1.80 8.99 20.52
N THR A 195 -1.56 8.78 19.24
CA THR A 195 -2.21 9.53 18.16
C THR A 195 -3.07 8.60 17.32
N THR A 196 -4.27 9.04 16.98
CA THR A 196 -5.22 8.30 16.13
C THR A 196 -5.65 9.14 14.94
N GLY A 197 -6.15 8.49 13.90
CA GLY A 197 -6.64 9.17 12.71
C GLY A 197 -5.57 9.83 11.87
N LEU A 198 -4.32 9.35 11.94
CA LEU A 198 -3.22 9.85 11.13
C LEU A 198 -3.48 9.62 9.64
N LEU A 199 -3.20 10.64 8.87
CA LEU A 199 -3.20 10.63 7.42
C LEU A 199 -1.77 10.43 6.90
N TYR A 200 -1.68 9.93 5.69
CA TYR A 200 -0.43 9.61 5.03
C TYR A 200 -0.43 10.18 3.61
N HIS A 201 0.67 10.77 3.21
CA HIS A 201 0.91 11.06 1.81
C HIS A 201 2.33 10.66 1.41
N ARG A 202 2.48 10.24 0.17
CA ARG A 202 3.74 9.89 -0.45
C ARG A 202 3.83 10.45 -1.86
N LYS A 203 5.02 10.89 -2.23
CA LYS A 203 5.39 11.29 -3.59
C LYS A 203 6.70 10.63 -3.94
N ASN A 204 6.76 10.06 -5.11
CA ASN A 204 8.01 9.52 -5.62
C ASN A 204 8.18 9.87 -7.10
N LEU A 205 9.42 10.06 -7.50
CA LEU A 205 9.82 10.26 -8.88
C LEU A 205 11.18 9.63 -9.10
N LEU A 206 11.29 8.79 -10.12
CA LEU A 206 12.53 8.13 -10.53
C LEU A 206 12.78 8.41 -12.00
N LEU A 207 14.01 8.75 -12.29
CA LEU A 207 14.52 8.89 -13.64
C LEU A 207 15.57 7.81 -13.89
N ARG A 208 15.43 7.08 -14.99
CA ARG A 208 16.41 6.11 -15.45
C ARG A 208 17.11 6.66 -16.66
N PHE A 209 18.44 6.68 -16.63
CA PHE A 209 19.32 7.12 -17.71
C PHE A 209 20.06 5.91 -18.29
N GLY A 210 20.05 5.80 -19.60
CA GLY A 210 20.63 4.67 -20.34
C GLY A 210 19.58 3.60 -20.64
N LYS A 211 19.91 2.73 -21.59
CA LYS A 211 19.03 1.63 -22.01
C LYS A 211 19.32 0.39 -21.18
N THR A 212 18.27 -0.29 -20.70
CA THR A 212 18.38 -1.51 -19.87
C THR A 212 19.04 -2.69 -20.59
N ASN A 213 19.07 -2.67 -21.92
CA ASN A 213 19.79 -3.66 -22.73
C ASN A 213 21.28 -3.31 -22.96
N LYS A 214 21.77 -2.20 -22.39
CA LYS A 214 23.18 -1.81 -22.42
C LYS A 214 23.87 -2.22 -21.13
N ARG A 215 25.21 -2.23 -21.17
CA ARG A 215 26.07 -2.66 -20.06
C ARG A 215 25.90 -1.81 -18.80
N PHE A 216 25.57 -0.52 -18.99
CA PHE A 216 25.41 0.42 -17.90
C PHE A 216 24.14 1.24 -18.08
N TYR A 217 23.42 1.41 -16.98
CA TYR A 217 22.35 2.38 -16.81
C TYR A 217 22.35 2.87 -15.36
N GLY A 218 21.84 4.06 -15.13
CA GLY A 218 21.72 4.65 -13.79
C GLY A 218 20.28 5.03 -13.48
N ILE A 219 19.91 4.95 -12.20
CA ILE A 219 18.62 5.42 -11.71
C ILE A 219 18.89 6.45 -10.62
N VAL A 220 18.24 7.61 -10.72
CA VAL A 220 18.18 8.61 -9.66
C VAL A 220 16.72 8.90 -9.32
N GLY A 221 16.43 9.30 -8.09
CA GLY A 221 15.06 9.62 -7.74
C GLY A 221 14.90 10.20 -6.37
N ILE A 222 13.68 10.62 -6.10
CA ILE A 222 13.21 11.15 -4.82
C ILE A 222 12.03 10.28 -4.37
N ASP A 223 12.05 9.89 -3.12
CA ASP A 223 10.93 9.23 -2.44
C ASP A 223 10.69 9.97 -1.13
N MET A 224 9.51 10.55 -0.98
CA MET A 224 9.11 11.39 0.14
C MET A 224 7.81 10.89 0.71
N ALA A 225 7.73 10.78 2.03
CA ALA A 225 6.50 10.48 2.72
C ALA A 225 6.33 11.38 3.94
N ALA A 226 5.09 11.67 4.28
CA ALA A 226 4.74 12.40 5.49
C ALA A 226 3.49 11.82 6.13
N GLN A 227 3.49 11.88 7.46
CA GLN A 227 2.31 11.67 8.29
C GLN A 227 1.79 13.04 8.71
N PHE A 228 0.48 13.22 8.66
CA PHE A 228 -0.13 14.50 9.01
C PHE A 228 -1.54 14.30 9.58
N GLY A 229 -2.12 15.36 10.15
CA GLY A 229 -3.42 15.27 10.80
C GLY A 229 -3.38 14.40 12.06
N GLY A 230 -4.54 13.91 12.45
CA GLY A 230 -4.70 13.06 13.62
C GLY A 230 -4.91 13.82 14.92
N LYS A 231 -5.30 13.06 15.93
CA LYS A 231 -5.61 13.58 17.27
C LYS A 231 -4.79 12.85 18.31
N THR A 232 -4.05 13.61 19.12
CA THR A 232 -3.23 13.04 20.19
C THR A 232 -4.00 13.07 21.50
N TYR A 233 -4.00 11.94 22.18
CA TYR A 233 -4.66 11.73 23.48
C TYR A 233 -3.63 11.36 24.54
N LYS A 234 -3.93 11.74 25.78
CA LYS A 234 -3.31 11.22 26.99
C LYS A 234 -4.40 10.54 27.81
N GLY A 235 -4.40 9.23 27.87
CA GLY A 235 -5.58 8.50 28.31
C GLY A 235 -6.76 8.81 27.40
N ASN A 236 -7.89 9.23 27.99
CA ASN A 236 -9.08 9.63 27.23
C ASN A 236 -9.17 11.15 26.95
N LYS A 237 -8.17 11.94 27.36
CA LYS A 237 -8.18 13.39 27.21
C LYS A 237 -7.47 13.79 25.92
N LEU A 238 -8.16 14.53 25.05
CA LEU A 238 -7.56 15.15 23.87
C LEU A 238 -6.52 16.19 24.30
N VAL A 239 -5.30 16.07 23.80
CA VAL A 239 -4.18 16.97 24.07
C VAL A 239 -3.89 17.87 22.88
N LEU A 240 -3.85 17.29 21.66
CA LEU A 240 -3.58 18.01 20.43
C LEU A 240 -4.50 17.52 19.32
N ASP A 241 -4.93 18.44 18.46
CA ASP A 241 -5.66 18.17 17.23
C ASP A 241 -4.85 18.79 16.08
N PHE A 242 -4.24 17.94 15.26
CA PHE A 242 -3.40 18.39 14.15
C PHE A 242 -4.26 18.69 12.92
N PRO A 243 -3.95 19.77 12.19
CA PRO A 243 -4.69 20.07 10.97
C PRO A 243 -4.58 18.92 9.96
N SER A 244 -5.71 18.56 9.39
CA SER A 244 -5.81 17.53 8.36
C SER A 244 -5.90 18.10 6.93
N ASP A 245 -5.72 19.41 6.76
CA ASP A 245 -5.78 20.08 5.47
C ASP A 245 -4.50 19.78 4.68
N ILE A 246 -4.68 19.12 3.55
CA ILE A 246 -3.61 18.75 2.62
C ILE A 246 -2.77 19.96 2.20
N LYS A 247 -3.38 21.15 2.05
CA LYS A 247 -2.68 22.37 1.62
C LYS A 247 -1.57 22.82 2.57
N GLN A 248 -1.61 22.40 3.81
CA GLN A 248 -0.59 22.76 4.79
C GLN A 248 0.68 21.90 4.70
N TYR A 249 0.63 20.80 3.91
CA TYR A 249 1.72 19.83 3.81
C TYR A 249 2.27 19.66 2.38
N PHE A 250 1.87 20.58 1.49
CA PHE A 250 2.37 20.69 0.12
C PHE A 250 3.33 21.85 -0.04
#